data_9dec607789125eb752f26894a6858ef6
#
_entry.id   9dec607789125eb752f26894a6858ef6
#
_cell.length_a   1.000
_cell.length_b   1.000
_cell.length_c   1.000
_cell.angle_alpha   90.00
_cell.angle_beta   90.00
_cell.angle_gamma   90.00
#
_symmetry.space_group_name_H-M   'P 1'
#
loop_
_entity.id
_entity.type
_entity.pdbx_description
1 polymer ?
#
loop_
_entity_poly.entity_id
_entity_poly.type
_entity_poly.pdbx_seq_one_letter_code
_entity_poly.pdbx_strand_id
1 'polypeptide(L)'
;MITCKNLVKLFDANSGIKNINLRFSPGRIYGIIGYNGAGKTTLLNCLAGLCVPTSGSVYHDSVKTTDEKGFLPYRRKISFVPSVDYLYTKLTCGENMELATILRTGKNKILKETRELIAYFEADSFLHKKFKDCSTGMKKKIQIIISLIGEVDTIIWDEPNDGLDIISNMKIKKLLNYYKSKNMTVLFSCHVIEFLEDFADYYILLKDGNVVEEMEANGTGSPHELYLNHADKDSLSLPFP
;
A
#
# COMPACT_ATOMS: atom_id res chain seq x y z
N MET A 1 4.79 -9.37 12.01
CA MET A 1 4.57 -10.33 10.88
C MET A 1 3.08 -10.39 10.55
N ILE A 2 2.71 -10.31 9.27
CA ILE A 2 1.32 -10.46 8.83
C ILE A 2 1.14 -11.81 8.14
N THR A 3 0.03 -12.47 8.39
CA THR A 3 -0.32 -13.74 7.72
C THR A 3 -1.81 -13.71 7.36
N CYS A 4 -2.17 -14.08 6.16
CA CYS A 4 -3.55 -14.38 5.81
C CYS A 4 -3.72 -15.88 5.52
N LYS A 5 -4.85 -16.44 5.96
CA LYS A 5 -5.17 -17.87 5.82
C LYS A 5 -6.55 -18.02 5.21
N ASN A 6 -6.60 -18.74 4.08
CA ASN A 6 -7.82 -19.01 3.32
C ASN A 6 -8.67 -17.75 3.10
N LEU A 7 -7.99 -16.61 2.85
CA LEU A 7 -8.61 -15.29 2.80
C LEU A 7 -9.46 -15.18 1.53
N VAL A 8 -10.74 -14.92 1.72
CA VAL A 8 -11.71 -14.70 0.64
C VAL A 8 -12.44 -13.39 0.89
N LYS A 9 -12.55 -12.58 -0.13
CA LYS A 9 -13.46 -11.42 -0.16
C LYS A 9 -14.14 -11.35 -1.50
N LEU A 10 -15.42 -11.62 -1.53
CA LEU A 10 -16.25 -11.52 -2.73
C LEU A 10 -17.20 -10.34 -2.60
N PHE A 11 -17.33 -9.55 -3.65
CA PHE A 11 -18.33 -8.49 -3.79
C PHE A 11 -19.54 -9.00 -4.59
N ASP A 12 -19.27 -9.90 -5.56
CA ASP A 12 -20.24 -10.66 -6.35
C ASP A 12 -19.64 -12.03 -6.71
N ALA A 13 -20.28 -12.78 -7.61
CA ALA A 13 -19.83 -14.12 -8.00
C ALA A 13 -18.42 -14.14 -8.66
N ASN A 14 -18.00 -13.02 -9.27
CA ASN A 14 -16.80 -12.97 -10.11
C ASN A 14 -15.74 -11.97 -9.63
N SER A 15 -16.09 -11.05 -8.72
CA SER A 15 -15.19 -9.98 -8.27
C SER A 15 -14.74 -10.14 -6.83
N GLY A 16 -13.44 -9.95 -6.60
CA GLY A 16 -12.83 -10.03 -5.28
C GLY A 16 -11.56 -10.87 -5.26
N ILE A 17 -11.23 -11.44 -4.09
CA ILE A 17 -10.08 -12.34 -3.89
C ILE A 17 -10.57 -13.69 -3.38
N LYS A 18 -9.84 -14.76 -3.78
CA LYS A 18 -10.27 -16.15 -3.60
C LYS A 18 -9.14 -16.96 -2.95
N ASN A 19 -9.38 -17.48 -1.75
CA ASN A 19 -8.52 -18.43 -1.04
C ASN A 19 -7.02 -18.02 -0.96
N ILE A 20 -6.74 -16.76 -0.64
CA ILE A 20 -5.38 -16.25 -0.54
C ILE A 20 -4.72 -16.75 0.76
N ASN A 21 -3.52 -17.31 0.63
CA ASN A 21 -2.68 -17.74 1.73
C ASN A 21 -1.29 -17.11 1.53
N LEU A 22 -0.94 -16.11 2.34
CA LEU A 22 0.31 -15.35 2.23
C LEU A 22 0.89 -15.07 3.61
N ARG A 23 2.21 -14.91 3.65
CA ARG A 23 2.96 -14.54 4.85
C ARG A 23 3.93 -13.41 4.53
N PHE A 24 3.87 -12.34 5.32
CA PHE A 24 4.69 -11.15 5.18
C PHE A 24 5.58 -10.99 6.41
N SER A 25 6.88 -11.14 6.23
CA SER A 25 7.87 -11.02 7.29
C SER A 25 8.33 -9.58 7.50
N PRO A 26 8.68 -9.18 8.72
CA PRO A 26 9.29 -7.88 8.98
C PRO A 26 10.63 -7.72 8.23
N GLY A 27 11.00 -6.47 7.93
CA GLY A 27 12.25 -6.14 7.24
C GLY A 27 12.28 -6.54 5.75
N ARG A 28 11.12 -6.69 5.14
CA ARG A 28 10.97 -7.05 3.73
C ARG A 28 10.00 -6.13 3.01
N ILE A 29 10.23 -5.95 1.71
CA ILE A 29 9.37 -5.22 0.79
C ILE A 29 8.72 -6.20 -0.17
N TYR A 30 7.39 -6.20 -0.21
CA TYR A 30 6.56 -7.04 -1.06
C TYR A 30 5.85 -6.19 -2.12
N GLY A 31 6.14 -6.43 -3.38
CA GLY A 31 5.47 -5.83 -4.53
C GLY A 31 4.30 -6.72 -4.98
N ILE A 32 3.09 -6.16 -4.98
CA ILE A 32 1.89 -6.86 -5.46
C ILE A 32 1.60 -6.38 -6.87
N ILE A 33 1.73 -7.28 -7.83
CA ILE A 33 1.52 -7.03 -9.25
C ILE A 33 0.30 -7.78 -9.77
N GLY A 34 -0.25 -7.27 -10.87
CA GLY A 34 -1.41 -7.86 -11.55
C GLY A 34 -2.18 -6.81 -12.34
N TYR A 35 -3.00 -7.27 -13.25
CA TYR A 35 -3.85 -6.40 -14.08
C TYR A 35 -4.87 -5.62 -13.26
N ASN A 36 -5.49 -4.61 -13.89
CA ASN A 36 -6.63 -3.93 -13.31
C ASN A 36 -7.75 -4.93 -13.06
N GLY A 37 -8.34 -4.89 -11.86
CA GLY A 37 -9.36 -5.89 -11.47
C GLY A 37 -8.80 -7.20 -10.90
N ALA A 38 -7.50 -7.45 -10.90
CA ALA A 38 -6.89 -8.67 -10.35
C ALA A 38 -7.12 -8.91 -8.85
N GLY A 39 -7.60 -7.89 -8.10
CA GLY A 39 -7.87 -8.00 -6.66
C GLY A 39 -6.82 -7.35 -5.76
N LYS A 40 -5.82 -6.63 -6.30
CA LYS A 40 -4.74 -5.98 -5.52
C LYS A 40 -5.27 -5.08 -4.40
N THR A 41 -6.10 -4.10 -4.75
CA THR A 41 -6.75 -3.18 -3.80
C THR A 41 -7.57 -3.93 -2.75
N THR A 42 -8.31 -4.97 -3.17
CA THR A 42 -9.13 -5.80 -2.26
C THR A 42 -8.25 -6.53 -1.25
N LEU A 43 -7.15 -7.14 -1.70
CA LEU A 43 -6.18 -7.79 -0.84
C LEU A 43 -5.59 -6.80 0.17
N LEU A 44 -5.06 -5.67 -0.30
CA LEU A 44 -4.48 -4.64 0.58
C LEU A 44 -5.49 -4.10 1.59
N ASN A 45 -6.74 -3.86 1.19
CA ASN A 45 -7.81 -3.42 2.10
C ASN A 45 -8.12 -4.47 3.17
N CYS A 46 -8.16 -5.76 2.81
CA CYS A 46 -8.36 -6.84 3.79
C CYS A 46 -7.17 -6.93 4.75
N LEU A 47 -5.94 -6.86 4.24
CA LEU A 47 -4.72 -6.87 5.05
C LEU A 47 -4.63 -5.65 5.97
N ALA A 48 -5.10 -4.49 5.54
CA ALA A 48 -5.16 -3.28 6.37
C ALA A 48 -6.33 -3.27 7.39
N GLY A 49 -7.20 -4.27 7.37
CA GLY A 49 -8.39 -4.31 8.22
C GLY A 49 -9.46 -3.29 7.83
N LEU A 50 -9.45 -2.79 6.61
CA LEU A 50 -10.46 -1.84 6.09
C LEU A 50 -11.64 -2.55 5.44
N CYS A 51 -11.45 -3.80 5.05
CA CYS A 51 -12.46 -4.63 4.44
C CYS A 51 -12.59 -5.94 5.22
N VAL A 52 -13.79 -6.25 5.69
CA VAL A 52 -14.06 -7.53 6.36
C VAL A 52 -14.08 -8.65 5.32
N PRO A 53 -13.27 -9.71 5.49
CA PRO A 53 -13.30 -10.87 4.61
C PRO A 53 -14.66 -11.55 4.59
N THR A 54 -15.02 -12.19 3.46
CA THR A 54 -16.18 -13.09 3.37
C THR A 54 -15.91 -14.38 4.16
N SER A 55 -14.66 -14.88 4.07
CA SER A 55 -14.17 -16.01 4.89
C SER A 55 -12.66 -15.94 5.04
N GLY A 56 -12.09 -16.82 5.87
CA GLY A 56 -10.68 -16.81 6.18
C GLY A 56 -10.33 -15.75 7.23
N SER A 57 -9.05 -15.47 7.40
CA SER A 57 -8.60 -14.57 8.47
C SER A 57 -7.25 -13.93 8.15
N VAL A 58 -7.06 -12.72 8.70
CA VAL A 58 -5.77 -12.03 8.73
C VAL A 58 -5.26 -12.02 10.17
N TYR A 59 -3.98 -12.25 10.35
CA TYR A 59 -3.30 -12.25 11.64
C TYR A 59 -2.12 -11.28 11.62
N HIS A 60 -1.92 -10.57 12.71
CA HIS A 60 -0.73 -9.77 12.99
C HIS A 60 -0.09 -10.31 14.28
N ASP A 61 1.14 -10.80 14.19
CA ASP A 61 1.86 -11.45 15.30
C ASP A 61 0.99 -12.49 16.05
N SER A 62 0.33 -13.36 15.29
CA SER A 62 -0.58 -14.41 15.80
C SER A 62 -1.92 -13.91 16.36
N VAL A 63 -2.15 -12.62 16.47
CA VAL A 63 -3.46 -12.06 16.88
C VAL A 63 -4.33 -11.90 15.63
N LYS A 64 -5.52 -12.46 15.67
CA LYS A 64 -6.49 -12.30 14.58
C LYS A 64 -6.99 -10.86 14.53
N THR A 65 -6.79 -10.21 13.38
CA THR A 65 -7.07 -8.78 13.22
C THR A 65 -8.54 -8.46 13.02
N THR A 66 -9.34 -9.45 12.68
CA THR A 66 -10.79 -9.32 12.47
C THR A 66 -11.62 -9.43 13.74
N ASP A 67 -11.03 -9.82 14.87
CA ASP A 67 -11.71 -9.90 16.16
C ASP A 67 -11.68 -8.54 16.86
N GLU A 68 -12.72 -8.21 17.63
CA GLU A 68 -12.86 -6.91 18.31
C GLU A 68 -11.63 -6.51 19.13
N LYS A 69 -10.98 -7.47 19.78
CA LYS A 69 -9.78 -7.23 20.60
C LYS A 69 -8.52 -6.92 19.77
N GLY A 70 -8.43 -7.43 18.54
CA GLY A 70 -7.26 -7.27 17.67
C GLY A 70 -7.37 -6.09 16.70
N PHE A 71 -8.59 -5.68 16.38
CA PHE A 71 -8.88 -4.73 15.29
C PHE A 71 -8.26 -3.33 15.49
N LEU A 72 -8.57 -2.65 16.58
CA LEU A 72 -8.08 -1.29 16.82
C LEU A 72 -6.58 -1.21 17.08
N PRO A 73 -5.97 -2.08 17.92
CA PRO A 73 -4.53 -2.11 18.11
C PRO A 73 -3.78 -2.35 16.79
N TYR A 74 -4.28 -3.25 15.95
CA TYR A 74 -3.69 -3.54 14.65
C TYR A 74 -3.73 -2.33 13.72
N ARG A 75 -4.88 -1.71 13.54
CA ARG A 75 -5.01 -0.54 12.63
C ARG A 75 -4.16 0.65 13.04
N ARG A 76 -3.90 0.85 14.32
CA ARG A 76 -3.01 1.91 14.80
C ARG A 76 -1.56 1.72 14.34
N LYS A 77 -1.14 0.47 14.11
CA LYS A 77 0.22 0.12 13.69
C LYS A 77 0.41 0.14 12.17
N ILE A 78 -0.65 0.35 11.41
CA ILE A 78 -0.59 0.36 9.95
C ILE A 78 -0.49 1.79 9.42
N SER A 79 0.48 2.00 8.53
CA SER A 79 0.48 3.10 7.56
C SER A 79 -0.27 2.63 6.31
N PHE A 80 -1.44 3.18 6.05
CA PHE A 80 -2.23 2.83 4.87
C PHE A 80 -2.41 4.03 3.95
N VAL A 81 -2.11 3.84 2.66
CA VAL A 81 -2.41 4.80 1.59
C VAL A 81 -3.25 4.08 0.54
N PRO A 82 -4.52 4.45 0.37
CA PRO A 82 -5.36 3.91 -0.70
C PRO A 82 -5.01 4.52 -2.06
N SER A 83 -5.46 3.87 -3.13
CA SER A 83 -5.37 4.41 -4.50
C SER A 83 -6.23 5.66 -4.72
N VAL A 84 -7.26 5.86 -3.89
CA VAL A 84 -8.19 6.99 -3.98
C VAL A 84 -7.95 8.04 -2.91
N ASP A 85 -8.45 9.26 -3.15
CA ASP A 85 -8.42 10.34 -2.15
C ASP A 85 -9.33 9.99 -0.96
N TYR A 86 -8.83 10.09 0.27
CA TYR A 86 -9.57 9.78 1.50
C TYR A 86 -9.54 10.91 2.55
N LEU A 87 -8.82 11.99 2.26
CA LEU A 87 -8.71 13.13 3.17
C LEU A 87 -9.88 14.11 3.00
N TYR A 88 -10.09 14.93 4.02
CA TYR A 88 -11.15 15.92 4.01
C TYR A 88 -10.87 17.02 2.98
N THR A 89 -11.65 17.05 1.92
CA THR A 89 -11.42 17.91 0.74
C THR A 89 -11.54 19.40 1.03
N LYS A 90 -12.33 19.78 2.03
CA LYS A 90 -12.57 21.18 2.43
C LYS A 90 -11.51 21.71 3.41
N LEU A 91 -10.79 20.83 4.11
CA LEU A 91 -9.70 21.20 4.98
C LEU A 91 -8.44 21.46 4.16
N THR A 92 -7.55 22.28 4.70
CA THR A 92 -6.19 22.44 4.16
C THR A 92 -5.37 21.17 4.39
N CYS A 93 -4.24 21.05 3.70
CA CYS A 93 -3.32 19.94 3.92
C CYS A 93 -2.80 19.93 5.38
N GLY A 94 -2.49 21.10 5.93
CA GLY A 94 -2.08 21.26 7.32
C GLY A 94 -3.16 20.83 8.32
N GLU A 95 -4.41 21.29 8.15
CA GLU A 95 -5.54 20.90 9.00
C GLU A 95 -5.82 19.39 8.96
N ASN A 96 -5.70 18.75 7.79
CA ASN A 96 -5.77 17.29 7.68
C ASN A 96 -4.66 16.59 8.48
N MET A 97 -3.44 17.11 8.46
CA MET A 97 -2.32 16.55 9.26
C MET A 97 -2.53 16.74 10.77
N GLU A 98 -3.00 17.91 11.19
CA GLU A 98 -3.31 18.17 12.60
C GLU A 98 -4.40 17.22 13.09
N LEU A 99 -5.48 17.09 12.35
CA LEU A 99 -6.56 16.16 12.66
C LEU A 99 -6.04 14.72 12.77
N ALA A 100 -5.26 14.26 11.80
CA ALA A 100 -4.67 12.93 11.83
C ALA A 100 -3.73 12.73 13.03
N THR A 101 -2.96 13.76 13.38
CA THR A 101 -2.08 13.73 14.56
C THR A 101 -2.88 13.54 15.84
N ILE A 102 -3.96 14.30 16.03
CA ILE A 102 -4.86 14.18 17.19
C ILE A 102 -5.47 12.77 17.25
N LEU A 103 -6.02 12.29 16.13
CA LEU A 103 -6.71 10.99 16.10
C LEU A 103 -5.76 9.81 16.33
N ARG A 104 -4.54 9.87 15.84
CA ARG A 104 -3.58 8.75 15.95
C ARG A 104 -2.76 8.77 17.24
N THR A 105 -2.46 9.95 17.77
CA THR A 105 -1.49 10.09 18.89
C THR A 105 -2.09 10.73 20.13
N GLY A 106 -3.28 11.31 20.05
CA GLY A 106 -3.89 12.11 21.13
C GLY A 106 -3.20 13.46 21.35
N LYS A 107 -2.20 13.83 20.53
CA LYS A 107 -1.45 15.08 20.67
C LYS A 107 -2.04 16.14 19.72
N ASN A 108 -2.08 17.38 20.16
CA ASN A 108 -2.54 18.53 19.36
C ASN A 108 -1.40 19.28 18.64
N LYS A 109 -0.22 18.68 18.56
CA LYS A 109 0.96 19.28 17.94
C LYS A 109 1.61 18.29 16.99
N ILE A 110 1.89 18.74 15.77
CA ILE A 110 2.60 17.95 14.75
C ILE A 110 3.95 17.47 15.32
N LEU A 111 4.19 16.16 15.18
CA LEU A 111 5.39 15.48 15.66
C LEU A 111 6.63 15.94 14.88
N LYS A 112 7.81 15.78 15.49
CA LYS A 112 9.08 16.10 14.84
C LYS A 112 9.27 15.28 13.55
N GLU A 113 9.02 13.99 13.62
CA GLU A 113 9.14 13.05 12.50
C GLU A 113 8.22 13.46 11.34
N THR A 114 7.01 13.93 11.64
CA THR A 114 6.07 14.43 10.61
C THR A 114 6.63 15.69 9.94
N ARG A 115 7.26 16.60 10.67
CA ARG A 115 7.90 17.79 10.11
C ARG A 115 9.08 17.43 9.19
N GLU A 116 9.87 16.44 9.56
CA GLU A 116 10.95 15.91 8.73
C GLU A 116 10.41 15.34 7.41
N LEU A 117 9.27 14.63 7.45
CA LEU A 117 8.60 14.15 6.23
C LEU A 117 8.02 15.27 5.38
N ILE A 118 7.44 16.32 5.99
CA ILE A 118 6.96 17.52 5.30
C ILE A 118 8.11 18.16 4.52
N ALA A 119 9.24 18.39 5.18
CA ALA A 119 10.44 18.95 4.55
C ALA A 119 10.99 18.02 3.46
N TYR A 120 11.05 16.71 3.72
CA TYR A 120 11.53 15.70 2.77
C TYR A 120 10.73 15.70 1.45
N PHE A 121 9.40 15.83 1.53
CA PHE A 121 8.53 15.91 0.36
C PHE A 121 8.29 17.34 -0.17
N GLU A 122 8.94 18.34 0.43
CA GLU A 122 8.79 19.77 0.06
C GLU A 122 7.33 20.25 0.17
N ALA A 123 6.60 19.68 1.15
CA ALA A 123 5.18 19.93 1.29
C ALA A 123 4.84 21.26 1.99
N ASP A 124 5.81 21.91 2.65
CA ASP A 124 5.64 23.20 3.34
C ASP A 124 4.96 24.25 2.44
N SER A 125 5.34 24.26 1.15
CA SER A 125 4.88 25.26 0.17
C SER A 125 3.36 25.19 -0.11
N PHE A 126 2.71 24.07 0.23
CA PHE A 126 1.27 23.88 -0.05
C PHE A 126 0.44 23.39 1.15
N LEU A 127 0.97 23.40 2.36
CA LEU A 127 0.21 23.04 3.57
C LEU A 127 -1.05 23.92 3.77
N HIS A 128 -0.98 25.19 3.35
CA HIS A 128 -2.10 26.14 3.44
C HIS A 128 -3.19 25.92 2.39
N LYS A 129 -2.92 25.12 1.34
CA LYS A 129 -3.92 24.84 0.29
C LYS A 129 -4.97 23.88 0.79
N LYS A 130 -6.24 24.06 0.37
CA LYS A 130 -7.28 23.06 0.58
C LYS A 130 -6.94 21.79 -0.21
N PHE A 131 -7.20 20.65 0.38
CA PHE A 131 -6.84 19.36 -0.22
C PHE A 131 -7.46 19.18 -1.62
N LYS A 132 -8.70 19.65 -1.84
CA LYS A 132 -9.35 19.60 -3.16
C LYS A 132 -8.62 20.42 -4.24
N ASP A 133 -7.88 21.46 -3.86
CA ASP A 133 -7.21 22.40 -4.78
C ASP A 133 -5.74 21.99 -5.05
N CYS A 134 -5.32 20.84 -4.50
CA CYS A 134 -4.00 20.26 -4.71
C CYS A 134 -3.96 19.42 -6.00
N SER A 135 -2.79 19.38 -6.66
CA SER A 135 -2.54 18.45 -7.75
C SER A 135 -2.51 17.00 -7.22
N THR A 136 -2.65 16.01 -8.12
CA THR A 136 -2.59 14.59 -7.75
C THR A 136 -1.30 14.25 -6.98
N GLY A 137 -0.15 14.73 -7.45
CA GLY A 137 1.12 14.51 -6.76
C GLY A 137 1.20 15.17 -5.38
N MET A 138 0.67 16.41 -5.22
CA MET A 138 0.57 17.06 -3.91
C MET A 138 -0.31 16.25 -2.95
N LYS A 139 -1.46 15.79 -3.42
CA LYS A 139 -2.40 14.97 -2.64
C LYS A 139 -1.74 13.67 -2.18
N LYS A 140 -1.05 12.97 -3.09
CA LYS A 140 -0.36 11.71 -2.77
C LYS A 140 0.74 11.92 -1.72
N LYS A 141 1.55 13.00 -1.84
CA LYS A 141 2.56 13.36 -0.82
C LYS A 141 1.93 13.55 0.56
N ILE A 142 0.83 14.30 0.65
CA ILE A 142 0.11 14.53 1.91
C ILE A 142 -0.46 13.23 2.48
N GLN A 143 -1.06 12.38 1.66
CA GLN A 143 -1.58 11.08 2.08
C GLN A 143 -0.48 10.19 2.66
N ILE A 144 0.68 10.14 2.00
CA ILE A 144 1.86 9.40 2.48
C ILE A 144 2.34 9.94 3.83
N ILE A 145 2.53 11.25 3.96
CA ILE A 145 2.97 11.88 5.23
C ILE A 145 2.00 11.54 6.35
N ILE A 146 0.70 11.74 6.12
CA ILE A 146 -0.35 11.48 7.11
C ILE A 146 -0.39 10.00 7.52
N SER A 147 -0.20 9.08 6.57
CA SER A 147 -0.23 7.65 6.84
C SER A 147 0.86 7.19 7.81
N LEU A 148 1.97 7.92 7.86
CA LEU A 148 3.15 7.63 8.69
C LEU A 148 3.12 8.32 10.07
N ILE A 149 2.07 9.07 10.40
CA ILE A 149 1.93 9.71 11.72
C ILE A 149 1.72 8.64 12.78
N GLY A 150 2.47 8.72 13.88
CA GLY A 150 2.37 7.81 15.04
C GLY A 150 3.28 6.59 14.91
N GLU A 151 3.03 5.60 15.77
CA GLU A 151 3.83 4.38 15.81
C GLU A 151 3.29 3.37 14.80
N VAL A 152 4.04 3.17 13.70
CA VAL A 152 3.70 2.19 12.67
C VAL A 152 4.80 1.12 12.58
N ASP A 153 4.40 -0.12 12.33
CA ASP A 153 5.30 -1.25 12.09
C ASP A 153 5.08 -1.91 10.72
N THR A 154 4.01 -1.49 10.05
CA THR A 154 3.59 -2.04 8.77
C THR A 154 3.14 -0.94 7.83
N ILE A 155 3.65 -0.98 6.61
CA ILE A 155 3.27 -0.09 5.51
C ILE A 155 2.47 -0.90 4.49
N ILE A 156 1.27 -0.45 4.17
CA ILE A 156 0.41 -1.03 3.13
C ILE A 156 -0.07 0.10 2.23
N TRP A 157 0.52 0.25 1.05
CA TRP A 157 0.20 1.33 0.13
C TRP A 157 -0.29 0.81 -1.22
N ASP A 158 -1.42 1.34 -1.67
CA ASP A 158 -2.02 0.99 -2.95
C ASP A 158 -1.67 2.05 -4.00
N GLU A 159 -0.84 1.67 -4.96
CA GLU A 159 -0.32 2.51 -6.04
C GLU A 159 0.27 3.85 -5.56
N PRO A 160 1.28 3.81 -4.67
CA PRO A 160 1.82 5.02 -4.04
C PRO A 160 2.59 5.92 -5.02
N ASN A 161 3.03 5.38 -6.14
CA ASN A 161 3.79 6.07 -7.19
C ASN A 161 2.90 6.82 -8.20
N ASP A 162 1.59 6.58 -8.17
CA ASP A 162 0.68 7.13 -9.17
C ASP A 162 0.55 8.65 -9.07
N GLY A 163 0.67 9.33 -10.22
CA GLY A 163 0.60 10.79 -10.32
C GLY A 163 1.82 11.54 -9.75
N LEU A 164 2.89 10.86 -9.40
CA LEU A 164 4.13 11.46 -8.90
C LEU A 164 5.20 11.62 -10.00
N ASP A 165 6.00 12.67 -9.86
CA ASP A 165 7.20 12.88 -10.69
C ASP A 165 8.34 11.88 -10.32
N ILE A 166 9.35 11.80 -11.19
CA ILE A 166 10.49 10.90 -11.03
C ILE A 166 11.20 11.11 -9.69
N ILE A 167 11.41 12.37 -9.27
CA ILE A 167 12.12 12.71 -8.04
C ILE A 167 11.30 12.24 -6.83
N SER A 168 9.99 12.48 -6.83
CA SER A 168 9.09 12.02 -5.77
C SER A 168 9.04 10.49 -5.69
N ASN A 169 9.06 9.79 -6.82
CA ASN A 169 9.15 8.33 -6.87
C ASN A 169 10.46 7.82 -6.27
N MET A 170 11.59 8.46 -6.57
CA MET A 170 12.89 8.14 -5.94
C MET A 170 12.86 8.39 -4.42
N LYS A 171 12.21 9.47 -3.98
CA LYS A 171 12.01 9.75 -2.54
C LYS A 171 11.21 8.65 -1.86
N ILE A 172 10.14 8.16 -2.50
CA ILE A 172 9.34 7.03 -1.98
C ILE A 172 10.21 5.78 -1.85
N LYS A 173 10.94 5.36 -2.88
CA LYS A 173 11.83 4.20 -2.83
C LYS A 173 12.83 4.30 -1.66
N LYS A 174 13.48 5.44 -1.50
CA LYS A 174 14.41 5.67 -0.37
C LYS A 174 13.72 5.60 0.99
N LEU A 175 12.53 6.18 1.11
CA LEU A 175 11.74 6.18 2.34
C LEU A 175 11.32 4.74 2.73
N LEU A 176 10.83 3.96 1.79
CA LEU A 176 10.43 2.58 2.05
C LEU A 176 11.63 1.69 2.39
N ASN A 177 12.79 1.88 1.73
CA ASN A 177 14.04 1.20 2.11
C ASN A 177 14.50 1.59 3.54
N TYR A 178 14.34 2.85 3.93
CA TYR A 178 14.60 3.27 5.31
C TYR A 178 13.69 2.53 6.29
N TYR A 179 12.39 2.44 6.02
CA TYR A 179 11.47 1.71 6.91
C TYR A 179 11.73 0.19 6.91
N LYS A 180 12.09 -0.41 5.78
CA LYS A 180 12.60 -1.78 5.72
C LYS A 180 13.79 -1.97 6.66
N SER A 181 14.78 -1.07 6.64
CA SER A 181 15.96 -1.13 7.53
C SER A 181 15.60 -0.98 9.02
N LYS A 182 14.43 -0.43 9.34
CA LYS A 182 13.84 -0.38 10.69
C LYS A 182 13.02 -1.63 11.02
N ASN A 183 13.18 -2.71 10.26
CA ASN A 183 12.47 -3.97 10.44
C ASN A 183 10.96 -3.88 10.27
N MET A 184 10.46 -2.89 9.51
CA MET A 184 9.04 -2.78 9.20
C MET A 184 8.67 -3.72 8.04
N THR A 185 7.43 -4.18 8.03
CA THR A 185 6.87 -4.89 6.87
C THR A 185 6.34 -3.88 5.87
N VAL A 186 6.74 -3.99 4.61
CA VAL A 186 6.30 -3.08 3.54
C VAL A 186 5.58 -3.88 2.45
N LEU A 187 4.32 -3.54 2.20
CA LEU A 187 3.52 -4.07 1.11
C LEU A 187 3.04 -2.92 0.25
N PHE A 188 3.18 -3.04 -1.05
CA PHE A 188 2.56 -2.09 -1.94
C PHE A 188 2.17 -2.71 -3.28
N SER A 189 1.09 -2.19 -3.87
CA SER A 189 0.72 -2.51 -5.24
C SER A 189 1.38 -1.53 -6.21
N CYS A 190 1.72 -2.03 -7.37
CA CYS A 190 2.17 -1.21 -8.49
C CYS A 190 1.77 -1.86 -9.81
N HIS A 191 1.39 -1.04 -10.79
CA HIS A 191 1.18 -1.49 -12.16
C HIS A 191 2.39 -1.20 -13.07
N VAL A 192 3.36 -0.42 -12.59
CA VAL A 192 4.63 -0.11 -13.28
C VAL A 192 5.72 -1.05 -12.77
N ILE A 193 5.99 -2.10 -13.54
CA ILE A 193 6.89 -3.19 -13.12
C ILE A 193 8.31 -2.67 -12.92
N GLU A 194 8.77 -1.74 -13.76
CA GLU A 194 10.09 -1.11 -13.66
C GLU A 194 10.28 -0.34 -12.35
N PHE A 195 9.18 0.14 -11.75
CA PHE A 195 9.26 0.74 -10.42
C PHE A 195 9.61 -0.29 -9.34
N LEU A 196 9.26 -1.56 -9.55
CA LEU A 196 9.46 -2.66 -8.60
C LEU A 196 10.82 -3.32 -8.72
N GLU A 197 11.40 -3.40 -9.93
CA GLU A 197 12.55 -4.26 -10.26
C GLU A 197 13.78 -4.07 -9.36
N ASP A 198 14.09 -2.84 -8.97
CA ASP A 198 15.30 -2.54 -8.16
C ASP A 198 15.00 -2.38 -6.67
N PHE A 199 13.84 -2.85 -6.19
CA PHE A 199 13.37 -2.32 -4.93
C PHE A 199 12.62 -3.33 -4.05
N ALA A 200 11.76 -4.18 -4.59
CA ALA A 200 11.04 -5.19 -3.82
C ALA A 200 11.93 -6.42 -3.57
N ASP A 201 11.76 -7.06 -2.41
CA ASP A 201 12.41 -8.32 -2.08
C ASP A 201 11.61 -9.52 -2.60
N TYR A 202 10.29 -9.35 -2.70
CA TYR A 202 9.35 -10.37 -3.16
C TYR A 202 8.31 -9.76 -4.08
N TYR A 203 7.90 -10.54 -5.06
CA TYR A 203 6.82 -10.21 -5.98
C TYR A 203 5.69 -11.21 -5.81
N ILE A 204 4.47 -10.72 -5.77
CA ILE A 204 3.26 -11.52 -5.66
C ILE A 204 2.37 -11.16 -6.84
N LEU A 205 2.18 -12.10 -7.74
CA LEU A 205 1.33 -11.91 -8.91
C LEU A 205 -0.10 -12.36 -8.60
N LEU A 206 -1.03 -11.40 -8.74
CA LEU A 206 -2.46 -11.67 -8.70
C LEU A 206 -3.06 -11.70 -10.10
N LYS A 207 -3.93 -12.70 -10.34
CA LYS A 207 -4.80 -12.78 -11.52
C LYS A 207 -6.17 -13.33 -11.08
N ASP A 208 -7.25 -12.68 -11.49
CA ASP A 208 -8.64 -13.10 -11.25
C ASP A 208 -8.97 -13.45 -9.79
N GLY A 209 -8.40 -12.64 -8.86
CA GLY A 209 -8.58 -12.79 -7.43
C GLY A 209 -7.75 -13.91 -6.78
N ASN A 210 -6.86 -14.56 -7.51
CA ASN A 210 -5.96 -15.60 -7.00
C ASN A 210 -4.50 -15.12 -7.01
N VAL A 211 -3.69 -15.64 -6.07
CA VAL A 211 -2.24 -15.60 -6.20
C VAL A 211 -1.85 -16.71 -7.19
N VAL A 212 -1.25 -16.31 -8.30
CA VAL A 212 -0.79 -17.27 -9.33
C VAL A 212 0.67 -17.61 -9.21
N GLU A 213 1.46 -16.68 -8.67
CA GLU A 213 2.89 -16.93 -8.44
C GLU A 213 3.45 -15.98 -7.35
N GLU A 214 4.43 -16.48 -6.60
CA GLU A 214 5.27 -15.74 -5.67
C GLU A 214 6.73 -15.92 -6.08
N MET A 215 7.49 -14.83 -6.17
CA MET A 215 8.89 -14.85 -6.59
C MET A 215 9.75 -14.00 -5.67
N GLU A 216 10.91 -14.51 -5.25
CA GLU A 216 11.93 -13.72 -4.55
C GLU A 216 12.78 -12.94 -5.57
N ALA A 217 13.10 -11.67 -5.28
CA ALA A 217 13.82 -10.78 -6.18
C ALA A 217 15.24 -11.27 -6.54
N ASN A 218 15.85 -12.10 -5.67
CA ASN A 218 17.17 -12.68 -5.90
C ASN A 218 17.12 -13.99 -6.72
N GLY A 219 15.95 -14.35 -7.24
CA GLY A 219 15.72 -15.52 -8.09
C GLY A 219 16.21 -15.32 -9.53
N THR A 220 16.06 -16.35 -10.36
CA THR A 220 16.50 -16.37 -11.76
C THR A 220 15.55 -15.67 -12.73
N GLY A 221 14.44 -15.10 -12.26
CA GLY A 221 13.42 -14.43 -13.08
C GLY A 221 13.28 -12.95 -12.76
N SER A 222 12.79 -12.18 -13.72
CA SER A 222 12.41 -10.78 -13.49
C SER A 222 10.90 -10.64 -13.24
N PRO A 223 10.45 -9.62 -12.49
CA PRO A 223 9.01 -9.36 -12.33
C PRO A 223 8.32 -9.07 -13.68
N HIS A 224 9.08 -8.64 -14.68
CA HIS A 224 8.59 -8.46 -16.05
C HIS A 224 8.29 -9.80 -16.72
N GLU A 225 9.21 -10.77 -16.64
CA GLU A 225 8.98 -12.13 -17.13
C GLU A 225 7.82 -12.80 -16.39
N LEU A 226 7.76 -12.66 -15.06
CA LEU A 226 6.66 -13.14 -14.24
C LEU A 226 5.30 -12.64 -14.77
N TYR A 227 5.22 -11.34 -15.06
CA TYR A 227 3.99 -10.72 -15.57
C TYR A 227 3.65 -11.20 -16.99
N LEU A 228 4.65 -11.23 -17.91
CA LEU A 228 4.44 -11.63 -19.30
C LEU A 228 4.06 -13.10 -19.45
N ASN A 229 4.63 -14.00 -18.65
CA ASN A 229 4.31 -15.42 -18.68
C ASN A 229 2.85 -15.72 -18.33
N HIS A 230 2.21 -14.82 -17.57
CA HIS A 230 0.81 -14.93 -17.16
C HIS A 230 -0.13 -13.97 -17.91
N ALA A 231 0.41 -13.12 -18.80
CA ALA A 231 -0.39 -12.29 -19.69
C ALA A 231 -1.21 -13.13 -20.66
N ASP A 232 -2.43 -12.72 -20.93
CA ASP A 232 -3.24 -13.36 -21.98
C ASP A 232 -2.59 -13.05 -23.32
N LYS A 233 -2.16 -14.08 -24.05
CA LYS A 233 -1.43 -13.94 -25.32
C LYS A 233 -2.23 -13.14 -26.36
N ASP A 234 -3.55 -13.23 -26.30
CA ASP A 234 -4.44 -12.49 -27.18
C ASP A 234 -4.43 -10.96 -26.92
N SER A 235 -4.11 -10.55 -25.70
CA SER A 235 -4.00 -9.12 -25.36
C SER A 235 -2.75 -8.43 -25.93
N LEU A 236 -1.77 -9.21 -26.36
CA LEU A 236 -0.52 -8.73 -26.97
C LEU A 236 -0.55 -8.80 -28.51
N SER A 237 -1.59 -9.38 -29.12
CA SER A 237 -1.75 -9.42 -30.57
C SER A 237 -2.24 -8.08 -31.09
N LEU A 238 -1.62 -7.61 -32.19
CA LEU A 238 -2.14 -6.44 -32.89
C LEU A 238 -3.55 -6.76 -33.45
N PRO A 239 -4.52 -5.82 -33.32
CA PRO A 239 -5.87 -6.02 -33.86
C PRO A 239 -5.92 -5.90 -35.41
N PHE A 240 -4.79 -5.76 -36.03
CA PHE A 240 -4.64 -5.66 -37.49
C PHE A 240 -3.88 -6.87 -38.03
N PRO A 241 -4.30 -7.41 -39.20
CA PRO A 241 -3.59 -8.51 -39.87
C PRO A 241 -2.20 -8.11 -40.33
#